data_cc988d6f49de9bb31d409a884c913932
#
_entry.id   cc988d6f49de9bb31d409a884c913932
#
_cell.length_a   1.000
_cell.length_b   1.000
_cell.length_c   1.000
_cell.angle_alpha   90.00
_cell.angle_beta   90.00
_cell.angle_gamma   90.00
#
_symmetry.space_group_name_H-M   'P 1'
#
loop_
_entity.id
_entity.type
_entity.pdbx_description
1 polymer ?
#
loop_
_entity_poly.entity_id
_entity_poly.type
_entity_poly.pdbx_seq_one_letter_code
_entity_poly.pdbx_strand_id
1 'polypeptide(L)'
;IPGNGIDDDKNGYIDDVHGWNFLGDIVNEQLEKSRIVQKYDAQFKGKTLDQIPASQKELFKTYTEAKKQVETEKEELLQQKMQYDQIVAAVKSAHTAVSQRLGKEDYTAEELQALEATTEMEQRNKAILTQMLNYEDTIPEFLVMINEQLESMAQRLNHNYNLEGNYRAVLGDDPDDIKDTDYGNNNVMGPDPDAATHGTHVAGIIAAERNNGIGMDGVANNVEIMVVRAVPDGDERDKDIALAIRYAVDNGAKVINTSFGKYFASNPEWVYDAIKYAAKKDVLIVNAASNEGIDLDTGDTVYPNDQLDNETEFADNLISVGALNETYGGKLVASFSNYGKSNVDVFAPGVQIYSTIPGNEYEFLQGTSMASPEV
;
A
#
# COMPACT_ATOMS: atom_id res chain seq x y z
N ILE A 1 13.83 -25.41 -15.87
CA ILE A 1 13.32 -26.58 -15.11
C ILE A 1 13.12 -26.12 -13.68
N PRO A 2 11.89 -26.06 -13.16
CA PRO A 2 11.64 -25.52 -11.83
C PRO A 2 12.48 -26.18 -10.73
N GLY A 3 13.10 -25.36 -9.85
CA GLY A 3 13.80 -25.81 -8.66
C GLY A 3 15.12 -26.56 -8.91
N ASN A 4 15.77 -26.33 -10.04
CA ASN A 4 17.05 -26.95 -10.33
C ASN A 4 18.27 -26.10 -9.94
N GLY A 5 18.07 -24.87 -9.49
CA GLY A 5 19.12 -23.92 -9.12
C GLY A 5 19.91 -23.34 -10.28
N ILE A 6 19.34 -23.39 -11.50
CA ILE A 6 19.99 -22.92 -12.72
C ILE A 6 19.12 -21.87 -13.39
N ASP A 7 19.73 -20.81 -13.88
CA ASP A 7 19.12 -19.87 -14.81
C ASP A 7 19.04 -20.53 -16.20
N ASP A 8 17.89 -21.20 -16.49
CA ASP A 8 17.71 -22.04 -17.66
C ASP A 8 17.57 -21.22 -18.95
N ASP A 9 17.01 -20.04 -18.91
CA ASP A 9 16.80 -19.16 -20.07
C ASP A 9 17.88 -18.06 -20.21
N LYS A 10 18.78 -17.94 -19.23
CA LYS A 10 19.91 -17.01 -19.18
C LYS A 10 19.48 -15.54 -19.14
N ASN A 11 18.38 -15.27 -18.46
CA ASN A 11 17.87 -13.91 -18.25
C ASN A 11 18.51 -13.22 -17.02
N GLY A 12 19.32 -13.94 -16.21
CA GLY A 12 19.97 -13.46 -15.00
C GLY A 12 19.23 -13.82 -13.71
N TYR A 13 18.10 -14.54 -13.79
CA TYR A 13 17.24 -14.88 -12.65
C TYR A 13 17.09 -16.41 -12.53
N ILE A 14 17.45 -16.96 -11.37
CA ILE A 14 17.48 -18.41 -11.16
C ILE A 14 16.09 -18.93 -10.79
N ASP A 15 15.60 -19.95 -11.53
CA ASP A 15 14.31 -20.63 -11.25
C ASP A 15 13.09 -19.67 -11.19
N ASP A 16 13.06 -18.60 -11.95
CA ASP A 16 12.03 -17.55 -11.95
C ASP A 16 10.72 -17.92 -12.70
N VAL A 17 10.28 -19.15 -12.55
CA VAL A 17 9.15 -19.78 -13.27
C VAL A 17 7.84 -19.01 -13.15
N HIS A 18 7.62 -18.32 -12.04
CA HIS A 18 6.39 -17.56 -11.75
C HIS A 18 6.61 -16.05 -11.75
N GLY A 19 7.84 -15.62 -11.95
CA GLY A 19 8.28 -14.25 -11.84
C GLY A 19 9.43 -14.07 -10.84
N TRP A 20 9.65 -12.86 -10.35
CA TRP A 20 10.77 -12.53 -9.47
C TRP A 20 10.38 -11.70 -8.26
N ASN A 21 11.03 -11.94 -7.14
CA ASN A 21 10.88 -11.21 -5.90
C ASN A 21 12.10 -10.33 -5.65
N PHE A 22 12.01 -9.04 -5.98
CA PHE A 22 13.06 -8.04 -5.74
C PHE A 22 13.24 -7.69 -4.26
N LEU A 23 12.28 -8.03 -3.41
CA LEU A 23 12.35 -7.75 -1.97
C LEU A 23 13.00 -8.87 -1.16
N GLY A 24 13.20 -10.06 -1.75
CA GLY A 24 13.69 -11.22 -0.99
C GLY A 24 12.84 -11.47 0.24
N ASP A 25 13.48 -11.46 1.42
CA ASP A 25 12.81 -11.68 2.71
C ASP A 25 12.33 -10.38 3.39
N ILE A 26 12.36 -9.24 2.69
CA ILE A 26 11.83 -7.98 3.21
C ILE A 26 10.30 -8.03 3.15
N VAL A 27 9.63 -7.74 4.29
CA VAL A 27 8.20 -7.46 4.37
C VAL A 27 7.98 -5.97 4.58
N ASN A 28 8.62 -5.39 5.60
CA ASN A 28 8.45 -4.00 5.99
C ASN A 28 9.58 -3.11 5.44
N GLU A 29 9.25 -1.87 5.12
CA GLU A 29 10.21 -0.84 4.68
C GLU A 29 9.77 0.55 5.20
N GLN A 30 10.69 1.50 5.14
CA GLN A 30 10.39 2.90 5.41
C GLN A 30 9.58 3.51 4.25
N LEU A 31 8.81 4.58 4.56
CA LEU A 31 8.33 5.47 3.52
C LEU A 31 9.51 6.21 2.85
N GLU A 32 9.37 6.55 1.58
CA GLU A 32 10.44 7.26 0.86
C GLU A 32 10.84 8.56 1.55
N LYS A 33 9.87 9.33 2.04
CA LYS A 33 10.14 10.55 2.83
C LYS A 33 10.98 10.27 4.08
N SER A 34 10.79 9.12 4.74
CA SER A 34 11.60 8.71 5.89
C SER A 34 13.04 8.37 5.47
N ARG A 35 13.21 7.69 4.33
CA ARG A 35 14.54 7.40 3.74
C ARG A 35 15.28 8.67 3.35
N ILE A 36 14.58 9.65 2.76
CA ILE A 36 15.13 10.97 2.43
C ILE A 36 15.62 11.67 3.70
N VAL A 37 14.81 11.70 4.76
CA VAL A 37 15.21 12.30 6.03
C VAL A 37 16.43 11.58 6.60
N GLN A 38 16.40 10.26 6.69
CA GLN A 38 17.51 9.44 7.19
C GLN A 38 18.81 9.74 6.43
N LYS A 39 18.75 9.77 5.11
CA LYS A 39 19.92 9.96 4.23
C LYS A 39 20.54 11.35 4.36
N TYR A 40 19.73 12.39 4.51
CA TYR A 40 20.18 13.77 4.39
C TYR A 40 20.15 14.59 5.69
N ASP A 41 19.64 14.05 6.83
CA ASP A 41 19.57 14.80 8.09
C ASP A 41 20.94 15.27 8.57
N ALA A 42 21.97 14.43 8.50
CA ALA A 42 23.33 14.81 8.87
C ALA A 42 23.90 15.97 8.03
N GLN A 43 23.48 16.09 6.77
CA GLN A 43 23.93 17.13 5.84
C GLN A 43 23.16 18.43 6.02
N PHE A 44 21.85 18.39 6.28
CA PHE A 44 20.95 19.53 6.15
C PHE A 44 20.34 20.04 7.45
N LYS A 45 20.33 19.24 8.52
CA LYS A 45 19.75 19.62 9.81
C LYS A 45 20.26 20.96 10.33
N GLY A 46 19.34 21.84 10.66
CA GLY A 46 19.62 23.15 11.21
C GLY A 46 20.12 24.19 10.21
N LYS A 47 20.18 23.86 8.92
CA LYS A 47 20.53 24.82 7.86
C LYS A 47 19.31 25.54 7.32
N THR A 48 19.53 26.70 6.71
CA THR A 48 18.55 27.49 5.99
C THR A 48 18.89 27.51 4.49
N LEU A 49 17.92 27.80 3.63
CA LEU A 49 18.07 27.72 2.16
C LEU A 49 19.22 28.59 1.60
N ASP A 50 19.50 29.71 2.24
CA ASP A 50 20.62 30.62 1.87
C ASP A 50 22.01 30.03 2.16
N GLN A 51 22.09 29.07 3.08
CA GLN A 51 23.34 28.37 3.43
C GLN A 51 23.61 27.17 2.50
N ILE A 52 22.67 26.86 1.58
CA ILE A 52 22.76 25.71 0.69
C ILE A 52 23.29 26.09 -0.67
N PRO A 53 24.30 25.37 -1.21
CA PRO A 53 24.78 25.56 -2.57
C PRO A 53 23.64 25.46 -3.60
N ALA A 54 23.72 26.26 -4.68
CA ALA A 54 22.67 26.32 -5.69
C ALA A 54 22.30 24.94 -6.27
N SER A 55 23.27 24.06 -6.48
CA SER A 55 23.10 22.70 -7.00
C SER A 55 22.37 21.74 -6.04
N GLN A 56 22.21 22.10 -4.77
CA GLN A 56 21.57 21.26 -3.75
C GLN A 56 20.27 21.86 -3.21
N LYS A 57 19.83 23.00 -3.74
CA LYS A 57 18.65 23.69 -3.21
C LYS A 57 17.36 22.91 -3.39
N GLU A 58 17.17 22.24 -4.53
CA GLU A 58 15.99 21.40 -4.76
C GLU A 58 16.00 20.19 -3.81
N LEU A 59 17.11 19.49 -3.69
CA LEU A 59 17.26 18.39 -2.73
C LEU A 59 16.99 18.84 -1.27
N PHE A 60 17.46 20.04 -0.91
CA PHE A 60 17.20 20.61 0.41
C PHE A 60 15.70 20.91 0.62
N LYS A 61 15.00 21.40 -0.39
CA LYS A 61 13.54 21.60 -0.32
C LYS A 61 12.82 20.27 -0.13
N THR A 62 13.15 19.26 -0.94
CA THR A 62 12.60 17.90 -0.81
C THR A 62 12.84 17.32 0.59
N TYR A 63 14.08 17.43 1.10
CA TYR A 63 14.40 17.01 2.48
C TYR A 63 13.56 17.77 3.53
N THR A 64 13.41 19.08 3.37
CA THR A 64 12.68 19.92 4.34
C THR A 64 11.20 19.56 4.37
N GLU A 65 10.60 19.35 3.20
CA GLU A 65 9.20 18.91 3.08
C GLU A 65 9.01 17.49 3.62
N ALA A 66 9.86 16.54 3.21
CA ALA A 66 9.84 15.18 3.72
C ALA A 66 9.95 15.14 5.26
N LYS A 67 10.86 15.92 5.83
CA LYS A 67 11.05 15.99 7.27
C LYS A 67 9.82 16.53 7.98
N LYS A 68 9.24 17.62 7.47
CA LYS A 68 8.03 18.20 8.02
C LYS A 68 6.88 17.20 8.02
N GLN A 69 6.67 16.48 6.92
CA GLN A 69 5.62 15.47 6.82
C GLN A 69 5.88 14.30 7.78
N VAL A 70 7.10 13.76 7.82
CA VAL A 70 7.47 12.68 8.76
C VAL A 70 7.22 13.07 10.21
N GLU A 71 7.64 14.27 10.63
CA GLU A 71 7.44 14.74 11.99
C GLU A 71 5.95 14.92 12.32
N THR A 72 5.17 15.53 11.42
CA THR A 72 3.73 15.78 11.60
C THR A 72 2.95 14.47 11.66
N GLU A 73 3.11 13.61 10.67
CA GLU A 73 2.33 12.36 10.56
C GLU A 73 2.69 11.37 11.67
N LYS A 74 3.97 11.31 12.06
CA LYS A 74 4.40 10.49 13.20
C LYS A 74 3.78 10.96 14.51
N GLU A 75 3.70 12.28 14.74
CA GLU A 75 3.06 12.84 15.92
C GLU A 75 1.55 12.55 15.92
N GLU A 76 0.87 12.76 14.80
CA GLU A 76 -0.56 12.47 14.64
C GLU A 76 -0.85 10.99 14.90
N LEU A 77 -0.05 10.08 14.33
CA LEU A 77 -0.19 8.64 14.51
C LEU A 77 0.03 8.22 15.97
N LEU A 78 1.02 8.82 16.66
CA LEU A 78 1.25 8.60 18.08
C LEU A 78 0.06 9.06 18.93
N GLN A 79 -0.50 10.23 18.63
CA GLN A 79 -1.68 10.75 19.34
C GLN A 79 -2.90 9.86 19.12
N GLN A 80 -3.13 9.42 17.88
CA GLN A 80 -4.21 8.51 17.55
C GLN A 80 -4.05 7.17 18.27
N LYS A 81 -2.86 6.60 18.25
CA LYS A 81 -2.56 5.36 18.99
C LYS A 81 -2.84 5.50 20.48
N MET A 82 -2.42 6.59 21.10
CA MET A 82 -2.71 6.86 22.52
C MET A 82 -4.21 6.93 22.81
N GLN A 83 -5.00 7.54 21.93
CA GLN A 83 -6.46 7.59 22.07
C GLN A 83 -7.08 6.19 21.98
N TYR A 84 -6.64 5.37 21.04
CA TYR A 84 -7.10 3.99 20.88
C TYR A 84 -6.71 3.11 22.06
N ASP A 85 -5.50 3.23 22.58
CA ASP A 85 -5.06 2.54 23.81
C ASP A 85 -5.96 2.88 25.01
N GLN A 86 -6.38 4.16 25.14
CA GLN A 86 -7.31 4.59 26.19
C GLN A 86 -8.72 4.02 26.00
N ILE A 87 -9.22 3.96 24.74
CA ILE A 87 -10.51 3.36 24.42
C ILE A 87 -10.48 1.86 24.78
N VAL A 88 -9.45 1.13 24.34
CA VAL A 88 -9.30 -0.30 24.65
C VAL A 88 -9.26 -0.54 26.14
N ALA A 89 -8.53 0.25 26.90
CA ALA A 89 -8.48 0.13 28.37
C ALA A 89 -9.84 0.36 29.02
N ALA A 90 -10.57 1.38 28.58
CA ALA A 90 -11.90 1.69 29.08
C ALA A 90 -12.92 0.59 28.74
N VAL A 91 -12.89 0.11 27.49
CA VAL A 91 -13.79 -0.95 27.00
C VAL A 91 -13.51 -2.26 27.75
N LYS A 92 -12.24 -2.70 27.87
CA LYS A 92 -11.86 -3.91 28.62
C LYS A 92 -12.34 -3.85 30.09
N SER A 93 -12.17 -2.69 30.73
CA SER A 93 -12.63 -2.49 32.11
C SER A 93 -14.17 -2.57 32.25
N ALA A 94 -14.88 -1.89 31.36
CA ALA A 94 -16.34 -1.89 31.33
C ALA A 94 -16.89 -3.29 30.99
N HIS A 95 -16.32 -3.97 29.98
CA HIS A 95 -16.68 -5.32 29.56
C HIS A 95 -16.50 -6.33 30.71
N THR A 96 -15.34 -6.31 31.40
CA THR A 96 -15.12 -7.18 32.55
C THR A 96 -16.20 -7.00 33.62
N ALA A 97 -16.58 -5.77 33.94
CA ALA A 97 -17.59 -5.52 34.96
C ALA A 97 -19.01 -5.99 34.52
N VAL A 98 -19.34 -5.82 33.23
CA VAL A 98 -20.67 -6.21 32.69
C VAL A 98 -20.75 -7.73 32.48
N SER A 99 -19.74 -8.37 31.93
CA SER A 99 -19.70 -9.82 31.72
C SER A 99 -19.79 -10.59 33.03
N GLN A 100 -19.16 -10.11 34.11
CA GLN A 100 -19.30 -10.70 35.46
C GLN A 100 -20.77 -10.64 35.95
N ARG A 101 -21.49 -9.56 35.67
CA ARG A 101 -22.89 -9.42 36.07
C ARG A 101 -23.85 -10.24 35.24
N LEU A 102 -23.56 -10.38 33.93
CA LEU A 102 -24.37 -11.20 33.00
C LEU A 102 -24.03 -12.69 33.02
N GLY A 103 -22.84 -13.03 33.56
CA GLY A 103 -22.32 -14.41 33.57
C GLY A 103 -21.89 -14.92 32.19
N LYS A 104 -21.67 -14.03 31.23
CA LYS A 104 -21.20 -14.34 29.86
C LYS A 104 -20.44 -13.18 29.27
N GLU A 105 -19.60 -13.47 28.25
CA GLU A 105 -18.79 -12.47 27.54
C GLU A 105 -19.50 -11.95 26.25
N ASP A 106 -20.22 -12.84 25.56
CA ASP A 106 -20.94 -12.55 24.33
C ASP A 106 -22.38 -12.11 24.63
N TYR A 107 -22.55 -10.85 25.00
CA TYR A 107 -23.88 -10.27 25.22
C TYR A 107 -24.25 -9.29 24.10
N THR A 108 -25.53 -9.25 23.76
CA THR A 108 -26.06 -8.34 22.72
C THR A 108 -26.37 -6.94 23.28
N ALA A 109 -26.62 -6.01 22.36
CA ALA A 109 -27.03 -4.66 22.70
C ALA A 109 -28.32 -4.65 23.54
N GLU A 110 -29.29 -5.55 23.23
CA GLU A 110 -30.55 -5.69 23.97
C GLU A 110 -30.31 -6.16 25.41
N GLU A 111 -29.44 -7.16 25.59
CA GLU A 111 -29.08 -7.66 26.93
C GLU A 111 -28.35 -6.62 27.75
N LEU A 112 -27.46 -5.85 27.12
CA LEU A 112 -26.80 -4.73 27.77
C LEU A 112 -27.81 -3.63 28.15
N GLN A 113 -28.79 -3.34 27.28
CA GLN A 113 -29.84 -2.36 27.59
C GLN A 113 -30.74 -2.81 28.73
N ALA A 114 -31.07 -4.08 28.82
CA ALA A 114 -31.87 -4.66 29.89
C ALA A 114 -31.15 -4.66 31.25
N LEU A 115 -29.82 -4.55 31.27
CA LEU A 115 -29.04 -4.53 32.48
C LEU A 115 -29.31 -3.25 33.29
N GLU A 116 -29.79 -3.37 34.52
CA GLU A 116 -30.01 -2.25 35.41
C GLU A 116 -28.66 -1.61 35.83
N ALA A 117 -28.54 -0.30 35.70
CA ALA A 117 -27.34 0.49 36.03
C ALA A 117 -27.75 1.56 37.09
N THR A 118 -27.39 1.30 38.34
CA THR A 118 -27.80 2.10 39.51
C THR A 118 -26.75 3.14 39.94
N THR A 119 -25.47 2.85 39.63
CA THR A 119 -24.35 3.73 39.96
C THR A 119 -23.87 4.49 38.74
N GLU A 120 -23.20 5.64 38.95
CA GLU A 120 -22.59 6.42 37.85
C GLU A 120 -21.59 5.58 37.03
N MET A 121 -20.82 4.72 37.71
CA MET A 121 -19.86 3.84 37.05
C MET A 121 -20.57 2.82 36.13
N GLU A 122 -21.64 2.19 36.60
CA GLU A 122 -22.44 1.24 35.80
C GLU A 122 -23.09 1.93 34.60
N GLN A 123 -23.61 3.13 34.78
CA GLN A 123 -24.18 3.94 33.69
C GLN A 123 -23.11 4.28 32.66
N ARG A 124 -21.92 4.69 33.11
CA ARG A 124 -20.77 4.97 32.24
C ARG A 124 -20.32 3.73 31.47
N ASN A 125 -20.14 2.60 32.17
CA ASN A 125 -19.75 1.33 31.52
C ASN A 125 -20.77 0.92 30.45
N LYS A 126 -22.06 0.99 30.78
CA LYS A 126 -23.15 0.68 29.85
C LYS A 126 -23.10 1.62 28.62
N ALA A 127 -22.90 2.93 28.83
CA ALA A 127 -22.83 3.89 27.73
C ALA A 127 -21.61 3.60 26.79
N ILE A 128 -20.44 3.34 27.35
CA ILE A 128 -19.24 2.98 26.56
C ILE A 128 -19.52 1.75 25.71
N LEU A 129 -20.01 0.68 26.32
CA LEU A 129 -20.23 -0.60 25.60
C LEU A 129 -21.35 -0.50 24.57
N THR A 130 -22.43 0.24 24.87
CA THR A 130 -23.49 0.51 23.87
C THR A 130 -22.97 1.23 22.65
N GLN A 131 -22.01 2.15 22.82
CA GLN A 131 -21.39 2.84 21.69
C GLN A 131 -20.54 1.88 20.86
N MET A 132 -19.82 0.97 21.48
CA MET A 132 -18.95 0.00 20.77
C MET A 132 -19.78 -1.03 19.98
N LEU A 133 -20.91 -1.47 20.51
CA LEU A 133 -21.84 -2.37 19.82
C LEU A 133 -22.56 -1.75 18.61
N ASN A 134 -22.26 -0.50 18.24
CA ASN A 134 -22.66 0.06 16.96
C ASN A 134 -21.66 -0.25 15.84
N TYR A 135 -20.47 -0.76 16.16
CA TYR A 135 -19.41 -1.10 15.22
C TYR A 135 -19.29 -2.58 14.98
N GLU A 136 -19.55 -3.40 16.00
CA GLU A 136 -19.48 -4.86 15.97
C GLU A 136 -20.63 -5.48 16.75
N ASP A 137 -20.98 -6.73 16.45
CA ASP A 137 -22.09 -7.43 17.09
C ASP A 137 -21.80 -7.75 18.56
N THR A 138 -20.53 -7.98 18.90
CA THR A 138 -20.08 -8.27 20.27
C THR A 138 -18.88 -7.44 20.68
N ILE A 139 -18.68 -7.26 22.00
CA ILE A 139 -17.49 -6.56 22.51
C ILE A 139 -16.17 -7.30 22.26
N PRO A 140 -16.11 -8.65 22.35
CA PRO A 140 -14.91 -9.37 21.94
C PRO A 140 -14.51 -9.09 20.48
N GLU A 141 -15.44 -9.08 19.52
CA GLU A 141 -15.18 -8.75 18.11
C GLU A 141 -14.68 -7.31 17.96
N PHE A 142 -15.30 -6.34 18.63
CA PHE A 142 -14.80 -4.97 18.67
C PHE A 142 -13.36 -4.87 19.21
N LEU A 143 -13.04 -5.65 20.26
CA LEU A 143 -11.69 -5.65 20.81
C LEU A 143 -10.68 -6.30 19.85
N VAL A 144 -11.05 -7.27 19.06
CA VAL A 144 -10.21 -7.83 17.99
C VAL A 144 -9.94 -6.75 16.94
N MET A 145 -10.99 -6.17 16.35
CA MET A 145 -10.89 -5.12 15.34
C MET A 145 -9.98 -3.96 15.78
N ILE A 146 -10.19 -3.41 16.99
CA ILE A 146 -9.40 -2.26 17.47
C ILE A 146 -7.94 -2.63 17.81
N ASN A 147 -7.68 -3.88 18.24
CA ASN A 147 -6.30 -4.32 18.45
C ASN A 147 -5.56 -4.48 17.13
N GLU A 148 -6.19 -4.96 16.05
CA GLU A 148 -5.61 -5.00 14.70
C GLU A 148 -5.23 -3.59 14.22
N GLN A 149 -6.10 -2.58 14.47
CA GLN A 149 -5.77 -1.18 14.18
C GLN A 149 -4.57 -0.68 14.99
N LEU A 150 -4.48 -1.03 16.27
CA LEU A 150 -3.34 -0.68 17.13
C LEU A 150 -2.03 -1.35 16.66
N GLU A 151 -2.10 -2.59 16.22
CA GLU A 151 -0.97 -3.31 15.65
C GLU A 151 -0.50 -2.67 14.35
N SER A 152 -1.42 -2.33 13.44
CA SER A 152 -1.10 -1.59 12.22
C SER A 152 -0.43 -0.25 12.51
N MET A 153 -0.95 0.54 13.47
CA MET A 153 -0.31 1.79 13.89
C MET A 153 1.10 1.56 14.47
N ALA A 154 1.28 0.51 15.26
CA ALA A 154 2.58 0.15 15.82
C ALA A 154 3.57 -0.26 14.71
N GLN A 155 3.14 -1.05 13.73
CA GLN A 155 3.93 -1.41 12.55
C GLN A 155 4.40 -0.16 11.80
N ARG A 156 3.48 0.75 11.49
CA ARG A 156 3.81 2.01 10.81
C ARG A 156 4.82 2.85 11.60
N LEU A 157 4.66 2.99 12.91
CA LEU A 157 5.60 3.72 13.77
C LEU A 157 6.98 3.06 13.82
N ASN A 158 7.02 1.72 13.88
CA ASN A 158 8.25 0.95 14.03
C ASN A 158 9.02 0.78 12.73
N HIS A 159 8.34 0.83 11.57
CA HIS A 159 8.94 0.58 10.26
C HIS A 159 8.88 1.81 9.35
N ASN A 160 7.68 2.29 9.01
CA ASN A 160 7.52 3.35 8.00
C ASN A 160 8.17 4.68 8.42
N TYR A 161 8.05 5.04 9.72
CA TYR A 161 8.61 6.27 10.30
C TYR A 161 9.89 6.06 11.12
N ASN A 162 10.52 4.89 10.99
CA ASN A 162 11.78 4.59 11.69
C ASN A 162 12.97 5.12 10.90
N LEU A 163 13.60 6.20 11.40
CA LEU A 163 14.75 6.83 10.75
C LEU A 163 16.09 6.10 11.03
N GLU A 164 16.09 5.01 11.80
CA GLU A 164 17.28 4.22 12.12
C GLU A 164 17.26 2.84 11.46
N GLY A 165 16.13 2.48 10.79
CA GLY A 165 15.96 1.19 10.13
C GLY A 165 16.90 1.01 8.94
N ASN A 166 17.38 -0.21 8.75
CA ASN A 166 18.09 -0.64 7.56
C ASN A 166 17.52 -2.00 7.11
N TYR A 167 16.33 -1.96 6.53
CA TYR A 167 15.60 -3.16 6.10
C TYR A 167 16.27 -3.82 4.89
N ARG A 168 17.01 -3.03 4.09
CA ARG A 168 17.68 -3.48 2.87
C ARG A 168 18.93 -4.33 3.12
N ALA A 169 19.49 -4.27 4.32
CA ALA A 169 20.73 -5.00 4.65
C ALA A 169 20.64 -6.52 4.41
N VAL A 170 19.45 -7.10 4.48
CA VAL A 170 19.23 -8.54 4.28
C VAL A 170 19.45 -8.95 2.82
N LEU A 171 19.24 -8.06 1.87
CA LEU A 171 19.45 -8.31 0.44
C LEU A 171 20.94 -8.22 0.04
N GLY A 172 21.70 -7.38 0.72
CA GLY A 172 23.12 -7.17 0.47
C GLY A 172 23.44 -6.34 -0.78
N ASP A 173 22.41 -5.75 -1.41
CA ASP A 173 22.55 -4.86 -2.58
C ASP A 173 22.80 -3.42 -2.19
N ASP A 174 23.27 -2.62 -3.16
CA ASP A 174 23.34 -1.15 -3.06
C ASP A 174 22.07 -0.52 -3.65
N PRO A 175 21.17 0.02 -2.82
CA PRO A 175 19.93 0.63 -3.31
C PRO A 175 20.15 1.93 -4.12
N ASP A 176 21.34 2.51 -4.07
CA ASP A 176 21.71 3.72 -4.80
C ASP A 176 22.47 3.41 -6.12
N ASP A 177 22.71 2.13 -6.44
CA ASP A 177 23.29 1.69 -7.72
C ASP A 177 22.29 0.87 -8.54
N ILE A 178 21.76 1.45 -9.61
CA ILE A 178 20.84 0.75 -10.54
C ILE A 178 21.50 -0.40 -11.29
N LYS A 179 22.83 -0.50 -11.31
CA LYS A 179 23.57 -1.56 -11.99
C LYS A 179 23.80 -2.77 -11.11
N ASP A 180 23.64 -2.63 -9.82
CA ASP A 180 23.67 -3.73 -8.89
C ASP A 180 22.32 -4.45 -8.94
N THR A 181 22.26 -5.51 -9.76
CA THR A 181 21.03 -6.27 -10.09
C THR A 181 20.99 -7.68 -9.53
N ASP A 182 22.06 -8.12 -8.86
CA ASP A 182 22.20 -9.50 -8.35
C ASP A 182 21.62 -9.61 -6.94
N TYR A 183 20.28 -9.52 -6.83
CA TYR A 183 19.57 -9.63 -5.57
C TYR A 183 18.12 -10.12 -5.75
N GLY A 184 17.47 -10.46 -4.63
CA GLY A 184 16.13 -11.02 -4.64
C GLY A 184 16.14 -12.55 -4.73
N ASN A 185 14.98 -13.13 -5.00
CA ASN A 185 14.82 -14.58 -5.16
C ASN A 185 13.54 -14.91 -5.96
N ASN A 186 13.32 -16.19 -6.23
CA ASN A 186 12.17 -16.72 -6.96
C ASN A 186 10.92 -16.98 -6.08
N ASN A 187 10.96 -16.67 -4.79
CA ASN A 187 9.79 -16.79 -3.91
C ASN A 187 8.86 -15.58 -4.07
N VAL A 188 8.06 -15.58 -5.12
CA VAL A 188 7.14 -14.48 -5.45
C VAL A 188 6.01 -14.27 -4.44
N MET A 189 5.75 -15.25 -3.58
CA MET A 189 4.80 -15.16 -2.48
C MET A 189 5.36 -14.33 -1.30
N GLY A 190 6.70 -14.22 -1.22
CA GLY A 190 7.40 -13.59 -0.10
C GLY A 190 7.50 -14.50 1.12
N PRO A 191 8.17 -14.03 2.19
CA PRO A 191 8.39 -14.81 3.41
C PRO A 191 7.13 -14.94 4.28
N ASP A 192 6.17 -14.02 4.13
CA ASP A 192 4.91 -13.99 4.84
C ASP A 192 3.76 -13.99 3.83
N PRO A 193 3.07 -15.15 3.66
CA PRO A 193 1.95 -15.25 2.74
C PRO A 193 0.78 -14.30 3.05
N ASP A 194 0.54 -13.97 4.32
CA ASP A 194 -0.56 -13.08 4.72
C ASP A 194 -0.27 -11.63 4.27
N ALA A 195 1.00 -11.24 4.19
CA ALA A 195 1.41 -9.97 3.62
C ALA A 195 1.17 -9.86 2.08
N ALA A 196 0.82 -10.97 1.41
CA ALA A 196 0.52 -10.99 -0.03
C ALA A 196 -0.95 -10.67 -0.37
N THR A 197 -1.77 -10.24 0.59
CA THR A 197 -3.20 -9.94 0.41
C THR A 197 -3.46 -8.99 -0.74
N HIS A 198 -2.80 -7.86 -0.80
CA HIS A 198 -3.01 -6.85 -1.85
C HIS A 198 -2.71 -7.39 -3.26
N GLY A 199 -1.54 -8.01 -3.46
CA GLY A 199 -1.16 -8.58 -4.76
C GLY A 199 -2.04 -9.75 -5.19
N THR A 200 -2.49 -10.60 -4.24
CA THR A 200 -3.41 -11.70 -4.52
C THR A 200 -4.78 -11.18 -4.94
N HIS A 201 -5.27 -10.11 -4.28
CA HIS A 201 -6.54 -9.48 -4.63
C HIS A 201 -6.51 -8.86 -6.04
N VAL A 202 -5.46 -8.11 -6.36
CA VAL A 202 -5.22 -7.52 -7.67
C VAL A 202 -5.14 -8.60 -8.77
N ALA A 203 -4.38 -9.68 -8.54
CA ALA A 203 -4.28 -10.79 -9.48
C ALA A 203 -5.63 -11.49 -9.73
N GLY A 204 -6.44 -11.64 -8.69
CA GLY A 204 -7.80 -12.18 -8.79
C GLY A 204 -8.71 -11.32 -9.66
N ILE A 205 -8.69 -9.99 -9.51
CA ILE A 205 -9.45 -9.05 -10.37
C ILE A 205 -9.08 -9.28 -11.84
N ILE A 206 -7.78 -9.38 -12.14
CA ILE A 206 -7.31 -9.57 -13.53
C ILE A 206 -7.76 -10.93 -14.07
N ALA A 207 -7.49 -12.03 -13.34
CA ALA A 207 -7.40 -13.35 -13.96
C ALA A 207 -7.95 -14.51 -13.11
N ALA A 208 -8.83 -14.27 -12.13
CA ALA A 208 -9.51 -15.38 -11.45
C ALA A 208 -10.23 -16.26 -12.48
N GLU A 209 -10.13 -17.59 -12.32
CA GLU A 209 -10.67 -18.56 -13.27
C GLU A 209 -12.18 -18.40 -13.41
N ARG A 210 -12.64 -18.22 -14.65
CA ARG A 210 -14.03 -17.93 -14.97
C ARG A 210 -14.84 -19.20 -15.11
N ASN A 211 -16.14 -19.11 -14.76
CA ASN A 211 -17.14 -20.16 -14.94
C ASN A 211 -16.83 -21.47 -14.20
N ASN A 212 -16.06 -21.43 -13.12
CA ASN A 212 -15.77 -22.60 -12.28
C ASN A 212 -16.75 -22.77 -11.10
N GLY A 213 -17.65 -21.81 -10.88
CA GLY A 213 -18.66 -21.82 -9.80
C GLY A 213 -18.06 -21.53 -8.41
N ILE A 214 -16.87 -20.96 -8.33
CA ILE A 214 -16.16 -20.62 -7.09
C ILE A 214 -15.78 -19.14 -7.13
N GLY A 215 -16.04 -18.41 -6.04
CA GLY A 215 -15.61 -17.03 -5.87
C GLY A 215 -16.21 -16.07 -6.91
N MET A 216 -15.36 -15.39 -7.67
CA MET A 216 -15.76 -14.46 -8.73
C MET A 216 -14.99 -14.77 -10.03
N ASP A 217 -15.46 -14.19 -11.13
CA ASP A 217 -14.79 -14.26 -12.44
C ASP A 217 -13.80 -13.09 -12.59
N GLY A 218 -12.57 -13.35 -12.98
CA GLY A 218 -11.62 -12.31 -13.36
C GLY A 218 -12.06 -11.57 -14.64
N VAL A 219 -11.58 -10.34 -14.83
CA VAL A 219 -11.93 -9.53 -16.01
C VAL A 219 -11.42 -10.18 -17.30
N ALA A 220 -10.16 -10.61 -17.31
CA ALA A 220 -9.55 -11.27 -18.45
C ALA A 220 -9.81 -12.78 -18.48
N ASN A 221 -9.95 -13.36 -19.67
CA ASN A 221 -10.31 -14.76 -19.85
C ASN A 221 -9.14 -15.69 -20.23
N ASN A 222 -8.15 -15.20 -20.94
CA ASN A 222 -7.05 -16.01 -21.47
C ASN A 222 -5.72 -15.28 -21.26
N VAL A 223 -5.34 -15.09 -20.00
CA VAL A 223 -4.10 -14.45 -19.63
C VAL A 223 -3.34 -15.32 -18.64
N GLU A 224 -2.05 -15.13 -18.59
CA GLU A 224 -1.15 -15.72 -17.59
C GLU A 224 -0.60 -14.59 -16.72
N ILE A 225 -0.51 -14.83 -15.43
CA ILE A 225 0.03 -13.85 -14.46
C ILE A 225 1.52 -14.12 -14.26
N MET A 226 2.33 -13.08 -14.49
CA MET A 226 3.71 -13.01 -14.05
C MET A 226 3.76 -12.18 -12.78
N VAL A 227 4.18 -12.76 -11.68
CA VAL A 227 4.23 -12.07 -10.38
C VAL A 227 5.60 -11.42 -10.20
N VAL A 228 5.61 -10.10 -9.99
CA VAL A 228 6.84 -9.36 -9.68
C VAL A 228 6.66 -8.64 -8.35
N ARG A 229 7.27 -9.19 -7.30
CA ARG A 229 7.17 -8.64 -5.95
C ARG A 229 8.21 -7.55 -5.75
N ALA A 230 7.77 -6.28 -5.73
CA ALA A 230 8.64 -5.10 -5.67
C ALA A 230 8.17 -4.02 -4.69
N VAL A 231 6.99 -4.19 -4.05
CA VAL A 231 6.41 -3.22 -3.12
C VAL A 231 6.29 -3.86 -1.74
N PRO A 232 7.01 -3.34 -0.72
CA PRO A 232 6.94 -3.81 0.66
C PRO A 232 5.76 -3.18 1.41
N ASP A 233 5.57 -3.53 2.68
CA ASP A 233 4.77 -2.71 3.60
C ASP A 233 5.55 -1.45 3.97
N GLY A 234 5.34 -0.41 3.19
CA GLY A 234 6.07 0.86 3.10
C GLY A 234 6.12 1.34 1.65
N ASP A 235 6.99 2.29 1.34
CA ASP A 235 7.13 2.75 -0.04
C ASP A 235 8.15 1.90 -0.82
N GLU A 236 7.79 1.58 -2.04
CA GLU A 236 8.66 0.96 -3.03
C GLU A 236 9.92 1.79 -3.29
N ARG A 237 10.99 1.13 -3.72
CA ARG A 237 12.22 1.80 -4.16
C ARG A 237 12.24 1.98 -5.67
N ASP A 238 12.66 3.15 -6.13
CA ASP A 238 12.76 3.46 -7.57
C ASP A 238 13.62 2.42 -8.31
N LYS A 239 14.68 1.92 -7.67
CA LYS A 239 15.53 0.85 -8.21
C LYS A 239 14.72 -0.41 -8.50
N ASP A 240 13.97 -0.89 -7.51
CA ASP A 240 13.21 -2.14 -7.63
C ASP A 240 12.12 -2.02 -8.70
N ILE A 241 11.42 -0.88 -8.74
CA ILE A 241 10.37 -0.64 -9.75
C ILE A 241 10.96 -0.55 -11.16
N ALA A 242 12.07 0.15 -11.34
CA ALA A 242 12.73 0.25 -12.63
C ALA A 242 13.21 -1.11 -13.14
N LEU A 243 13.76 -1.94 -12.26
CA LEU A 243 14.20 -3.31 -12.60
C LEU A 243 13.01 -4.25 -12.80
N ALA A 244 11.96 -4.13 -12.00
CA ALA A 244 10.73 -4.92 -12.12
C ALA A 244 10.02 -4.69 -13.47
N ILE A 245 9.89 -3.43 -13.90
CA ILE A 245 9.34 -3.10 -15.22
C ILE A 245 10.21 -3.71 -16.33
N ARG A 246 11.53 -3.58 -16.25
CA ARG A 246 12.43 -4.16 -17.26
C ARG A 246 12.36 -5.68 -17.27
N TYR A 247 12.36 -6.32 -16.10
CA TYR A 247 12.19 -7.76 -15.96
C TYR A 247 10.89 -8.23 -16.62
N ALA A 248 9.77 -7.61 -16.31
CA ALA A 248 8.47 -7.97 -16.88
C ALA A 248 8.47 -7.84 -18.42
N VAL A 249 9.02 -6.74 -18.95
CA VAL A 249 9.14 -6.49 -20.40
C VAL A 249 10.02 -7.55 -21.08
N ASP A 250 11.18 -7.85 -20.51
CA ASP A 250 12.15 -8.78 -21.10
C ASP A 250 11.65 -10.23 -21.05
N ASN A 251 10.82 -10.58 -20.06
CA ASN A 251 10.16 -11.87 -19.93
C ASN A 251 8.77 -11.95 -20.62
N GLY A 252 8.44 -10.96 -21.46
CA GLY A 252 7.36 -11.07 -22.44
C GLY A 252 6.00 -10.56 -21.99
N ALA A 253 5.90 -9.84 -20.85
CA ALA A 253 4.69 -9.15 -20.44
C ALA A 253 4.17 -8.22 -21.55
N LYS A 254 2.86 -8.14 -21.72
CA LYS A 254 2.19 -7.24 -22.66
C LYS A 254 1.51 -6.09 -21.96
N VAL A 255 1.03 -6.34 -20.75
CA VAL A 255 0.46 -5.35 -19.85
C VAL A 255 1.12 -5.52 -18.48
N ILE A 256 1.47 -4.42 -17.84
CA ILE A 256 2.00 -4.38 -16.47
C ILE A 256 1.01 -3.59 -15.64
N ASN A 257 0.44 -4.20 -14.60
CA ASN A 257 -0.37 -3.50 -13.62
C ASN A 257 0.50 -3.03 -12.45
N THR A 258 0.42 -1.73 -12.12
CA THR A 258 1.15 -1.07 -11.03
C THR A 258 0.15 -0.46 -10.05
N SER A 259 -0.43 -1.30 -9.17
CA SER A 259 -1.39 -0.88 -8.15
C SER A 259 -0.70 -0.31 -6.91
N PHE A 260 0.21 0.65 -7.09
CA PHE A 260 0.97 1.31 -6.04
C PHE A 260 1.34 2.74 -6.45
N GLY A 261 1.82 3.53 -5.49
CA GLY A 261 2.35 4.86 -5.75
C GLY A 261 2.83 5.53 -4.49
N LYS A 262 3.69 6.53 -4.65
CA LYS A 262 4.27 7.34 -3.58
C LYS A 262 4.42 8.81 -4.00
N TYR A 263 4.56 9.70 -3.02
CA TYR A 263 4.65 11.16 -3.25
C TYR A 263 6.08 11.71 -3.25
N PHE A 264 7.05 10.87 -2.96
CA PHE A 264 8.48 11.21 -3.02
C PHE A 264 9.20 10.15 -3.84
N ALA A 265 10.17 10.58 -4.63
CA ALA A 265 11.06 9.71 -5.38
C ALA A 265 12.50 10.22 -5.27
N SER A 266 13.44 9.34 -4.97
CA SER A 266 14.87 9.67 -4.87
C SER A 266 15.56 9.61 -6.22
N ASN A 267 15.15 8.69 -7.10
CA ASN A 267 15.73 8.46 -8.42
C ASN A 267 14.64 8.22 -9.47
N PRO A 268 13.70 9.16 -9.67
CA PRO A 268 12.54 8.96 -10.56
C PRO A 268 12.97 8.68 -12.01
N GLU A 269 14.11 9.19 -12.43
CA GLU A 269 14.65 8.98 -13.78
C GLU A 269 14.89 7.51 -14.12
N TRP A 270 15.17 6.65 -13.14
CA TRP A 270 15.34 5.22 -13.38
C TRP A 270 14.01 4.57 -13.80
N VAL A 271 12.93 4.98 -13.14
CA VAL A 271 11.58 4.52 -13.45
C VAL A 271 11.10 5.09 -14.78
N TYR A 272 11.35 6.38 -15.05
CA TYR A 272 11.04 7.00 -16.35
C TYR A 272 11.75 6.32 -17.51
N ASP A 273 13.01 5.94 -17.34
CA ASP A 273 13.75 5.18 -18.35
C ASP A 273 13.20 3.77 -18.55
N ALA A 274 12.67 3.14 -17.49
CA ALA A 274 12.01 1.84 -17.59
C ALA A 274 10.64 1.93 -18.28
N ILE A 275 9.85 2.99 -18.02
CA ILE A 275 8.59 3.27 -18.73
C ILE A 275 8.86 3.47 -20.24
N LYS A 276 9.85 4.29 -20.59
CA LYS A 276 10.27 4.50 -21.98
C LYS A 276 10.79 3.22 -22.64
N TYR A 277 11.41 2.33 -21.86
CA TYR A 277 11.83 1.02 -22.33
C TYR A 277 10.64 0.14 -22.64
N ALA A 278 9.64 0.10 -21.77
CA ALA A 278 8.37 -0.60 -21.98
C ALA A 278 7.64 -0.09 -23.24
N ALA A 279 7.56 1.24 -23.41
CA ALA A 279 7.00 1.86 -24.62
C ALA A 279 7.68 1.38 -25.92
N LYS A 280 9.02 1.33 -25.94
CA LYS A 280 9.78 0.84 -27.11
C LYS A 280 9.54 -0.64 -27.41
N LYS A 281 9.04 -1.40 -26.44
CA LYS A 281 8.73 -2.83 -26.56
C LYS A 281 7.24 -3.10 -26.75
N ASP A 282 6.44 -2.06 -26.90
CA ASP A 282 4.97 -2.16 -27.06
C ASP A 282 4.32 -2.86 -25.85
N VAL A 283 4.72 -2.45 -24.64
CA VAL A 283 4.18 -2.95 -23.38
C VAL A 283 3.46 -1.81 -22.67
N LEU A 284 2.18 -2.03 -22.36
CA LEU A 284 1.32 -1.09 -21.65
C LEU A 284 1.57 -1.17 -20.15
N ILE A 285 1.53 -0.03 -19.46
CA ILE A 285 1.54 0.07 -18.00
C ILE A 285 0.22 0.67 -17.55
N VAL A 286 -0.47 0.01 -16.64
CA VAL A 286 -1.73 0.49 -16.04
C VAL A 286 -1.45 0.78 -14.58
N ASN A 287 -1.57 2.05 -14.18
CA ASN A 287 -1.15 2.55 -12.88
C ASN A 287 -2.31 3.10 -12.06
N ALA A 288 -2.33 2.82 -10.75
CA ALA A 288 -3.30 3.39 -9.83
C ALA A 288 -2.98 4.85 -9.51
N ALA A 289 -4.00 5.74 -9.57
CA ALA A 289 -3.83 7.18 -9.35
C ALA A 289 -3.63 7.59 -7.86
N SER A 290 -3.66 6.65 -6.93
CA SER A 290 -3.59 6.82 -5.47
C SER A 290 -4.88 7.37 -4.81
N ASN A 291 -4.92 7.44 -3.46
CA ASN A 291 -6.16 7.44 -2.68
C ASN A 291 -6.29 8.59 -1.67
N GLU A 292 -5.76 9.77 -1.96
CA GLU A 292 -5.79 10.93 -1.06
C GLU A 292 -6.87 11.96 -1.42
N GLY A 293 -7.62 11.74 -2.52
CA GLY A 293 -8.69 12.62 -2.97
C GLY A 293 -8.20 13.98 -3.46
N ILE A 294 -6.98 14.06 -3.96
CA ILE A 294 -6.37 15.31 -4.42
C ILE A 294 -6.41 15.46 -5.95
N ASP A 295 -6.34 16.71 -6.40
CA ASP A 295 -6.25 17.08 -7.81
C ASP A 295 -4.77 17.01 -8.24
N LEU A 296 -4.41 16.00 -9.04
CA LEU A 296 -3.06 15.78 -9.52
C LEU A 296 -2.59 16.81 -10.56
N ASP A 297 -3.51 17.59 -11.15
CA ASP A 297 -3.12 18.67 -12.07
C ASP A 297 -2.59 19.91 -11.34
N THR A 298 -2.87 20.04 -10.05
CA THR A 298 -2.51 21.21 -9.23
C THR A 298 -1.90 20.87 -7.89
N GLY A 299 -1.94 19.60 -7.51
CA GLY A 299 -1.46 19.08 -6.22
C GLY A 299 -0.07 18.46 -6.31
N ASP A 300 0.16 17.49 -5.45
CA ASP A 300 1.42 16.76 -5.37
C ASP A 300 1.56 15.76 -6.54
N THR A 301 2.80 15.52 -6.95
CA THR A 301 3.12 14.50 -7.95
C THR A 301 3.07 13.11 -7.32
N VAL A 302 2.38 12.17 -7.95
CA VAL A 302 2.41 10.73 -7.62
C VAL A 302 3.40 10.03 -8.54
N TYR A 303 4.20 9.13 -7.99
CA TYR A 303 5.15 8.29 -8.72
C TYR A 303 4.71 6.82 -8.64
N PRO A 304 4.80 6.03 -9.76
CA PRO A 304 5.26 6.44 -11.06
C PRO A 304 4.25 7.29 -11.84
N ASN A 305 4.75 8.09 -12.76
CA ASN A 305 3.96 8.86 -13.74
C ASN A 305 4.75 9.00 -15.05
N ASP A 306 4.14 9.55 -16.07
CA ASP A 306 4.74 9.81 -17.37
C ASP A 306 4.82 11.29 -17.74
N GLN A 307 4.59 12.18 -16.78
CA GLN A 307 4.69 13.62 -16.95
C GLN A 307 5.77 14.21 -16.05
N LEU A 308 6.42 15.25 -16.55
CA LEU A 308 7.35 16.08 -15.79
C LEU A 308 6.71 17.44 -15.55
N ASP A 309 6.50 17.82 -14.29
CA ASP A 309 5.99 19.14 -13.90
C ASP A 309 4.66 19.55 -14.59
N ASN A 310 3.72 18.64 -14.75
CA ASN A 310 2.46 18.83 -15.49
C ASN A 310 2.65 19.24 -16.95
N GLU A 311 3.76 18.85 -17.56
CA GLU A 311 4.04 19.03 -18.97
C GLU A 311 3.42 17.91 -19.83
N THR A 312 3.81 17.86 -21.08
CA THR A 312 3.41 16.78 -22.00
C THR A 312 4.00 15.44 -21.54
N GLU A 313 3.20 14.40 -21.60
CA GLU A 313 3.63 13.01 -21.37
C GLU A 313 4.87 12.67 -22.19
N PHE A 314 5.85 12.04 -21.56
CA PHE A 314 7.07 11.61 -22.24
C PHE A 314 6.98 10.20 -22.82
N ALA A 315 5.88 9.50 -22.54
CA ALA A 315 5.54 8.17 -23.04
C ALA A 315 4.01 8.04 -23.19
N ASP A 316 3.55 7.28 -24.16
CA ASP A 316 2.14 7.06 -24.48
C ASP A 316 1.66 5.64 -24.11
N ASN A 317 2.39 4.98 -23.23
CA ASN A 317 2.14 3.60 -22.81
C ASN A 317 1.83 3.47 -21.32
N LEU A 318 1.53 4.56 -20.62
CA LEU A 318 1.09 4.52 -19.24
C LEU A 318 -0.36 5.04 -19.17
N ILE A 319 -1.21 4.33 -18.45
CA ILE A 319 -2.61 4.72 -18.17
C ILE A 319 -2.75 4.89 -16.65
N SER A 320 -3.05 6.10 -16.21
CA SER A 320 -3.36 6.42 -14.81
C SER A 320 -4.85 6.21 -14.53
N VAL A 321 -5.18 5.39 -13.54
CA VAL A 321 -6.55 4.92 -13.28
C VAL A 321 -7.06 5.41 -11.94
N GLY A 322 -8.14 6.19 -11.96
CA GLY A 322 -8.92 6.60 -10.81
C GLY A 322 -10.01 5.59 -10.45
N ALA A 323 -10.56 5.68 -9.24
CA ALA A 323 -11.58 4.77 -8.72
C ALA A 323 -12.99 5.36 -8.84
N LEU A 324 -13.92 4.53 -9.33
CA LEU A 324 -15.36 4.80 -9.31
C LEU A 324 -16.03 4.16 -8.09
N ASN A 325 -17.07 4.88 -7.62
CA ASN A 325 -18.04 4.37 -6.67
C ASN A 325 -19.21 3.68 -7.40
N GLU A 326 -19.95 2.86 -6.71
CA GLU A 326 -21.20 2.24 -7.20
C GLU A 326 -22.34 3.25 -7.41
N THR A 327 -22.23 4.45 -6.81
CA THR A 327 -23.27 5.50 -6.86
C THR A 327 -23.12 6.35 -8.11
N TYR A 328 -24.11 6.29 -9.01
CA TYR A 328 -24.15 7.06 -10.23
C TYR A 328 -24.40 8.57 -9.99
N GLY A 329 -23.90 9.43 -10.88
CA GLY A 329 -24.10 10.88 -10.84
C GLY A 329 -22.93 11.63 -10.20
N GLY A 330 -23.21 12.70 -9.45
CA GLY A 330 -22.18 13.58 -8.87
C GLY A 330 -21.27 12.93 -7.81
N LYS A 331 -21.55 11.70 -7.41
CA LYS A 331 -20.73 10.90 -6.50
C LYS A 331 -20.11 9.67 -7.18
N LEU A 332 -20.06 9.66 -8.50
CA LEU A 332 -19.53 8.53 -9.25
C LEU A 332 -18.04 8.29 -8.97
N VAL A 333 -17.23 9.35 -8.92
CA VAL A 333 -15.83 9.23 -8.51
C VAL A 333 -15.78 8.98 -7.00
N ALA A 334 -15.03 7.98 -6.58
CA ALA A 334 -14.83 7.67 -5.16
C ALA A 334 -14.15 8.84 -4.45
N SER A 335 -14.61 9.19 -3.24
CA SER A 335 -14.13 10.37 -2.52
C SER A 335 -12.66 10.35 -2.17
N PHE A 336 -12.07 9.16 -2.07
CA PHE A 336 -10.64 8.97 -1.82
C PHE A 336 -9.81 9.01 -3.10
N SER A 337 -10.42 8.76 -4.29
CA SER A 337 -9.65 8.70 -5.53
C SER A 337 -8.97 10.02 -5.84
N ASN A 338 -7.68 9.99 -6.13
CA ASN A 338 -7.06 11.10 -6.81
C ASN A 338 -7.71 11.30 -8.17
N TYR A 339 -7.69 12.52 -8.65
CA TYR A 339 -8.31 12.92 -9.91
C TYR A 339 -7.45 13.98 -10.61
N GLY A 340 -7.71 14.20 -11.85
CA GLY A 340 -7.05 15.20 -12.68
C GLY A 340 -7.62 15.16 -14.09
N LYS A 341 -7.53 16.23 -14.80
CA LYS A 341 -7.96 16.31 -16.20
C LYS A 341 -6.87 15.81 -17.15
N SER A 342 -5.61 15.96 -16.70
CA SER A 342 -4.41 15.62 -17.48
C SER A 342 -3.62 14.48 -16.88
N ASN A 343 -3.69 14.27 -15.55
CA ASN A 343 -2.90 13.27 -14.83
C ASN A 343 -3.68 12.01 -14.42
N VAL A 344 -4.96 11.91 -14.81
CA VAL A 344 -5.77 10.69 -14.66
C VAL A 344 -6.51 10.44 -15.95
N ASP A 345 -6.20 9.35 -16.64
CA ASP A 345 -6.70 9.06 -17.99
C ASP A 345 -8.09 8.48 -17.99
N VAL A 346 -8.31 7.51 -17.10
CA VAL A 346 -9.58 6.78 -17.01
C VAL A 346 -9.97 6.51 -15.57
N PHE A 347 -11.23 6.12 -15.38
CA PHE A 347 -11.75 5.67 -14.11
C PHE A 347 -12.40 4.31 -14.27
N ALA A 348 -12.17 3.41 -13.32
CA ALA A 348 -12.78 2.08 -13.27
C ALA A 348 -13.36 1.78 -11.88
N PRO A 349 -14.22 0.77 -11.70
CA PRO A 349 -14.75 0.37 -10.41
C PRO A 349 -13.63 0.14 -9.40
N GLY A 350 -13.74 0.78 -8.21
CA GLY A 350 -12.69 0.69 -7.18
C GLY A 350 -13.24 0.68 -5.76
N VAL A 351 -14.58 0.53 -5.58
CA VAL A 351 -15.23 0.49 -4.28
C VAL A 351 -16.01 -0.83 -4.16
N GLN A 352 -15.88 -1.52 -3.01
CA GLN A 352 -16.52 -2.81 -2.75
C GLN A 352 -16.16 -3.87 -3.81
N ILE A 353 -14.90 -3.96 -4.18
CA ILE A 353 -14.42 -4.94 -5.17
C ILE A 353 -14.11 -6.26 -4.47
N TYR A 354 -14.85 -7.30 -4.84
CA TYR A 354 -14.70 -8.65 -4.31
C TYR A 354 -13.66 -9.44 -5.07
N SER A 355 -12.62 -9.95 -4.40
CA SER A 355 -11.57 -10.72 -5.04
C SER A 355 -10.88 -11.69 -4.08
N THR A 356 -9.94 -12.48 -4.62
CA THR A 356 -9.17 -13.50 -3.89
C THR A 356 -8.20 -12.88 -2.90
N ILE A 357 -8.04 -13.52 -1.75
CA ILE A 357 -6.98 -13.25 -0.76
C ILE A 357 -6.25 -14.54 -0.38
N PRO A 358 -5.09 -14.48 0.31
CA PRO A 358 -4.41 -15.67 0.80
C PRO A 358 -5.31 -16.58 1.63
N GLY A 359 -4.97 -17.87 1.70
CA GLY A 359 -5.75 -18.84 2.47
C GLY A 359 -6.94 -19.47 1.73
N ASN A 360 -7.09 -19.26 0.42
CA ASN A 360 -8.27 -19.62 -0.40
C ASN A 360 -9.55 -18.92 0.06
N GLU A 361 -9.41 -17.68 0.47
CA GLU A 361 -10.49 -16.82 0.93
C GLU A 361 -10.75 -15.67 -0.05
N TYR A 362 -11.77 -14.87 0.24
CA TYR A 362 -12.23 -13.76 -0.58
C TYR A 362 -12.62 -12.59 0.30
N GLU A 363 -12.34 -11.37 -0.15
CA GLU A 363 -12.64 -10.16 0.60
C GLU A 363 -13.04 -9.01 -0.32
N PHE A 364 -13.82 -8.06 0.23
CA PHE A 364 -14.11 -6.79 -0.41
C PHE A 364 -13.05 -5.77 -0.03
N LEU A 365 -12.29 -5.29 -1.02
CA LEU A 365 -11.38 -4.17 -0.84
C LEU A 365 -11.81 -2.96 -1.67
N GLN A 366 -11.18 -1.81 -1.40
CA GLN A 366 -11.42 -0.58 -2.15
C GLN A 366 -10.12 0.19 -2.35
N GLY A 367 -10.04 0.93 -3.44
CA GLY A 367 -8.88 1.74 -3.80
C GLY A 367 -8.73 1.88 -5.30
N THR A 368 -7.93 2.82 -5.73
CA THR A 368 -7.44 2.91 -7.12
C THR A 368 -6.62 1.66 -7.49
N SER A 369 -6.05 0.98 -6.49
CA SER A 369 -5.40 -0.33 -6.64
C SER A 369 -6.32 -1.43 -7.16
N MET A 370 -7.63 -1.36 -6.89
CA MET A 370 -8.65 -2.28 -7.39
C MET A 370 -9.22 -1.82 -8.72
N ALA A 371 -9.20 -0.52 -8.99
CA ALA A 371 -9.62 0.05 -10.26
C ALA A 371 -8.61 -0.21 -11.40
N SER A 372 -7.32 -0.10 -11.12
CA SER A 372 -6.26 -0.32 -12.12
C SER A 372 -6.32 -1.71 -12.79
N PRO A 373 -6.46 -2.83 -12.07
CA PRO A 373 -6.54 -4.16 -12.67
C PRO A 373 -7.86 -4.44 -13.43
N GLU A 374 -8.89 -3.61 -13.29
CA GLU A 374 -10.11 -3.68 -14.09
C GLU A 374 -9.90 -3.15 -15.53
N VAL A 375 -8.94 -2.23 -15.71
CA VAL A 375 -8.56 -1.64 -17.01
C VAL A 375 -7.64 -2.55 -17.80
#